data_bcc0295217e6a40efdc323140235c65f
#
_entry.id   bcc0295217e6a40efdc323140235c65f
#
_cell.length_a   1.000
_cell.length_b   1.000
_cell.length_c   1.000
_cell.angle_alpha   90.00
_cell.angle_beta   90.00
_cell.angle_gamma   90.00
#
_symmetry.space_group_name_H-M   'P 1'
#
loop_
_entity.id
_entity.type
_entity.pdbx_description
1 polymer ?
#
loop_
_entity_poly.entity_id
_entity_poly.type
_entity_poly.pdbx_seq_one_letter_code
_entity_poly.pdbx_strand_id
1 'polypeptide(L)'
;MRYEKIEALRQALHRCPERSDQEYQTIEKLQLFLRENTTLELHSKTGWFYALHREAHAPQTIAVRADMDAIENSHGQLFHGCGHDGHSAILAGLGLALEGKTLGKNVCLVFQPGEETGTGGKRVSRELFQELRPDFMLGCHNIPGKPLGTVLLRKNTFACASLGLSLTVTGRQSHTAYPEQGENPVFLLSEIVLALPNLIHHITHGDPERLLMATVVQMKVGERNFGVSAGTGTLALTLRAYRQEDMETLERAILNMAQTGCERAGMTWQSSRQDVFPDTVNRPVCCVRVADILREHHLPTQVLSEPMRWSEDFGWYLQEVPGMYLGLGAGEDHCGLHTYGYEFPDALLEPAINVLETLVRAL
;
A
#
# COMPACT_ATOMS: atom_id res chain seq x y z
N MET A 1 23.60 22.35 6.02
CA MET A 1 22.97 22.32 7.37
C MET A 1 21.54 21.71 7.38
N ARG A 2 20.60 22.16 6.55
CA ARG A 2 19.21 21.65 6.58
C ARG A 2 19.12 20.20 6.06
N TYR A 3 19.67 19.91 4.91
CA TYR A 3 19.64 18.58 4.30
C TYR A 3 20.50 17.56 5.04
N GLU A 4 21.64 17.94 5.59
CA GLU A 4 22.47 17.08 6.45
C GLU A 4 21.70 16.55 7.66
N LYS A 5 20.83 17.37 8.28
CA LYS A 5 19.97 16.92 9.38
C LYS A 5 18.92 15.88 8.92
N ILE A 6 18.37 16.05 7.71
CA ILE A 6 17.36 15.15 7.15
C ILE A 6 18.00 13.82 6.74
N GLU A 7 19.18 13.87 6.12
CA GLU A 7 19.98 12.69 5.81
C GLU A 7 20.35 11.92 7.08
N ALA A 8 20.82 12.61 8.12
CA ALA A 8 21.11 12.00 9.41
C ALA A 8 19.86 11.34 10.04
N LEU A 9 18.67 11.97 9.91
CA LEU A 9 17.40 11.40 10.35
C LEU A 9 17.10 10.12 9.56
N ARG A 10 17.12 10.17 8.21
CA ARG A 10 16.89 9.00 7.36
C ARG A 10 17.80 7.84 7.74
N GLN A 11 19.10 8.10 7.93
CA GLN A 11 20.06 7.09 8.34
C GLN A 11 19.80 6.55 9.76
N ALA A 12 19.28 7.40 10.67
CA ALA A 12 18.88 6.95 12.00
C ALA A 12 17.63 6.07 11.99
N LEU A 13 16.67 6.35 11.09
CA LEU A 13 15.50 5.51 10.83
C LEU A 13 15.92 4.19 10.18
N HIS A 14 16.78 4.23 9.17
CA HIS A 14 17.29 3.04 8.46
C HIS A 14 17.92 2.01 9.41
N ARG A 15 18.60 2.46 10.44
CA ARG A 15 19.22 1.59 11.45
C ARG A 15 18.25 1.00 12.47
N CYS A 16 16.97 1.38 12.42
CA CYS A 16 15.96 0.83 13.33
C CYS A 16 14.69 0.42 12.58
N PRO A 17 14.78 -0.56 11.67
CA PRO A 17 13.61 -1.07 10.98
C PRO A 17 12.67 -1.76 11.97
N GLU A 18 11.38 -1.42 11.91
CA GLU A 18 10.34 -1.96 12.78
C GLU A 18 9.19 -2.54 11.95
N ARG A 19 8.54 -3.59 12.48
CA ARG A 19 7.41 -4.25 11.82
C ARG A 19 6.20 -3.31 11.76
N SER A 20 5.35 -3.55 10.78
CA SER A 20 4.02 -2.95 10.69
C SER A 20 3.29 -2.99 12.04
N ASP A 21 2.72 -1.86 12.45
CA ASP A 21 2.03 -1.62 13.72
C ASP A 21 2.91 -1.73 15.00
N GLN A 22 4.24 -1.72 14.84
CA GLN A 22 5.22 -1.76 15.95
C GLN A 22 6.30 -0.69 15.82
N GLU A 23 6.05 0.40 15.10
CA GLU A 23 7.00 1.47 14.73
C GLU A 23 7.25 2.46 15.88
N TYR A 24 7.51 1.94 17.09
CA TYR A 24 7.62 2.75 18.32
C TYR A 24 8.84 3.68 18.33
N GLN A 25 10.02 3.15 17.99
CA GLN A 25 11.25 3.93 17.95
C GLN A 25 11.28 4.90 16.76
N THR A 26 10.71 4.49 15.63
CA THR A 26 10.52 5.32 14.44
C THR A 26 9.69 6.55 14.79
N ILE A 27 8.54 6.37 15.45
CA ILE A 27 7.68 7.45 15.92
C ILE A 27 8.43 8.38 16.90
N GLU A 28 9.15 7.80 17.86
CA GLU A 28 9.92 8.59 18.85
C GLU A 28 10.96 9.48 18.18
N LYS A 29 11.76 8.91 17.25
CA LYS A 29 12.80 9.65 16.51
C LYS A 29 12.21 10.77 15.66
N LEU A 30 11.13 10.50 14.93
CA LEU A 30 10.44 11.48 14.09
C LEU A 30 9.85 12.61 14.94
N GLN A 31 9.15 12.29 16.03
CA GLN A 31 8.60 13.30 16.94
C GLN A 31 9.70 14.14 17.61
N LEU A 32 10.81 13.53 18.04
CA LEU A 32 11.94 14.25 18.62
C LEU A 32 12.53 15.21 17.60
N PHE A 33 12.79 14.75 16.39
CA PHE A 33 13.32 15.60 15.31
C PHE A 33 12.43 16.81 15.03
N LEU A 34 11.11 16.60 14.93
CA LEU A 34 10.17 17.68 14.68
C LEU A 34 10.08 18.67 15.85
N ARG A 35 10.08 18.21 17.11
CA ARG A 35 10.10 19.08 18.30
C ARG A 35 11.35 19.96 18.39
N GLU A 36 12.49 19.41 18.01
CA GLU A 36 13.77 20.15 18.10
C GLU A 36 13.98 21.14 16.95
N ASN A 37 13.30 20.94 15.81
CA ASN A 37 13.61 21.67 14.59
C ASN A 37 12.42 22.46 14.02
N THR A 38 11.21 22.34 14.59
CA THR A 38 10.01 23.01 14.10
C THR A 38 9.10 23.47 15.23
N THR A 39 8.15 24.35 14.90
CA THR A 39 7.06 24.80 15.79
C THR A 39 5.74 24.10 15.51
N LEU A 40 5.75 22.98 14.76
CA LEU A 40 4.55 22.21 14.41
C LEU A 40 3.86 21.63 15.66
N GLU A 41 2.53 21.68 15.68
CA GLU A 41 1.71 21.04 16.71
C GLU A 41 1.72 19.52 16.51
N LEU A 42 2.30 18.75 17.46
CA LEU A 42 2.35 17.29 17.39
C LEU A 42 1.12 16.66 18.07
N HIS A 43 0.42 15.81 17.36
CA HIS A 43 -0.77 15.08 17.81
C HIS A 43 -0.50 13.58 17.79
N SER A 44 -0.11 13.02 18.94
CA SER A 44 0.18 11.59 19.08
C SER A 44 -1.12 10.78 19.21
N LYS A 45 -1.16 9.63 18.54
CA LYS A 45 -2.25 8.64 18.56
C LYS A 45 -1.69 7.26 18.90
N THR A 46 -2.55 6.27 18.96
CA THR A 46 -2.10 4.89 19.21
C THR A 46 -1.43 4.32 17.95
N GLY A 47 -0.09 4.24 17.99
CA GLY A 47 0.72 3.67 16.90
C GLY A 47 0.91 4.59 15.68
N TRP A 48 0.50 5.87 15.75
CA TRP A 48 0.73 6.85 14.69
C TRP A 48 0.69 8.28 15.24
N PHE A 49 1.05 9.27 14.43
CA PHE A 49 0.90 10.67 14.79
C PHE A 49 0.80 11.56 13.56
N TYR A 50 0.35 12.79 13.78
CA TYR A 50 0.47 13.84 12.78
C TYR A 50 1.07 15.11 13.37
N ALA A 51 1.70 15.91 12.51
CA ALA A 51 2.24 17.23 12.85
C ALA A 51 1.49 18.28 12.03
N LEU A 52 1.01 19.33 12.69
CA LEU A 52 0.15 20.34 12.08
C LEU A 52 0.83 21.71 12.08
N HIS A 53 1.06 22.24 10.87
CA HIS A 53 1.27 23.66 10.65
C HIS A 53 -0.09 24.34 10.64
N ARG A 54 -0.42 25.05 11.72
CA ARG A 54 -1.72 25.71 11.88
C ARG A 54 -1.60 27.19 11.63
N GLU A 55 -2.50 27.74 10.81
CA GLU A 55 -2.65 29.17 10.61
C GLU A 55 -4.04 29.66 11.04
N ALA A 56 -4.10 30.82 11.67
CA ALA A 56 -5.36 31.39 12.11
C ALA A 56 -6.27 31.69 10.90
N HIS A 57 -7.51 31.24 10.96
CA HIS A 57 -8.51 31.43 9.91
C HIS A 57 -8.14 30.86 8.54
N ALA A 58 -7.27 29.85 8.51
CA ALA A 58 -6.91 29.16 7.27
C ALA A 58 -8.16 28.56 6.59
N PRO A 59 -8.42 28.86 5.30
CA PRO A 59 -9.64 28.42 4.61
C PRO A 59 -9.59 26.93 4.21
N GLN A 60 -8.41 26.31 4.21
CA GLN A 60 -8.21 24.93 3.78
C GLN A 60 -7.08 24.24 4.53
N THR A 61 -7.11 22.91 4.49
CA THR A 61 -6.07 22.04 5.03
C THR A 61 -5.57 21.09 3.95
N ILE A 62 -4.26 21.11 3.70
CA ILE A 62 -3.58 20.13 2.84
C ILE A 62 -2.89 19.12 3.75
N ALA A 63 -3.11 17.81 3.51
CA ALA A 63 -2.41 16.77 4.22
C ALA A 63 -1.41 16.06 3.30
N VAL A 64 -0.27 15.67 3.88
CA VAL A 64 0.77 14.88 3.21
C VAL A 64 1.08 13.67 4.08
N ARG A 65 1.10 12.48 3.50
CA ARG A 65 1.32 11.22 4.21
C ARG A 65 2.67 10.62 3.86
N ALA A 66 3.32 10.05 4.85
CA ALA A 66 4.40 9.08 4.72
C ALA A 66 4.12 7.85 5.58
N ASP A 67 4.55 6.70 5.11
CA ASP A 67 4.61 5.44 5.82
C ASP A 67 5.88 5.33 6.67
N MET A 68 5.91 4.35 7.62
CA MET A 68 7.00 4.25 8.60
C MET A 68 7.57 2.83 8.76
N ASP A 69 6.83 1.80 8.38
CA ASP A 69 7.16 0.41 8.64
C ASP A 69 8.27 -0.16 7.74
N ALA A 70 8.75 -1.34 8.11
CA ALA A 70 9.79 -2.08 7.40
C ALA A 70 9.32 -3.50 7.08
N ILE A 71 9.93 -4.09 6.06
CA ILE A 71 9.66 -5.46 5.63
C ILE A 71 10.61 -6.45 6.29
N GLU A 72 10.21 -7.72 6.26
CA GLU A 72 11.02 -8.84 6.73
C GLU A 72 11.51 -9.66 5.53
N ASN A 73 12.80 -9.99 5.53
CA ASN A 73 13.38 -10.88 4.52
C ASN A 73 13.10 -12.36 4.84
N SER A 74 13.48 -13.27 3.91
CA SER A 74 13.30 -14.72 4.05
C SER A 74 14.03 -15.35 5.25
N HIS A 75 14.92 -14.61 5.92
CA HIS A 75 15.67 -15.03 7.11
C HIS A 75 15.12 -14.44 8.41
N GLY A 76 13.98 -13.75 8.37
CA GLY A 76 13.37 -13.12 9.54
C GLY A 76 14.03 -11.81 9.97
N GLN A 77 14.86 -11.19 9.12
CA GLN A 77 15.52 -9.94 9.40
C GLN A 77 14.71 -8.76 8.85
N LEU A 78 14.47 -7.76 9.68
CA LEU A 78 13.83 -6.52 9.28
C LEU A 78 14.79 -5.62 8.54
N PHE A 79 14.32 -4.94 7.49
CA PHE A 79 15.07 -3.95 6.75
C PHE A 79 14.14 -2.99 5.99
N HIS A 80 14.58 -1.76 5.74
CA HIS A 80 13.82 -0.79 4.96
C HIS A 80 13.96 -1.02 3.45
N GLY A 81 13.43 -2.17 2.99
CA GLY A 81 13.51 -2.59 1.58
C GLY A 81 12.51 -1.89 0.65
N CYS A 82 11.60 -1.09 1.19
CA CYS A 82 10.63 -0.29 0.44
C CYS A 82 10.97 1.22 0.43
N GLY A 83 11.79 1.68 1.37
CA GLY A 83 12.23 3.08 1.44
C GLY A 83 11.38 3.97 2.34
N HIS A 84 10.58 3.40 3.24
CA HIS A 84 9.73 4.16 4.16
C HIS A 84 10.52 5.01 5.16
N ASP A 85 11.77 4.66 5.47
CA ASP A 85 12.72 5.52 6.16
C ASP A 85 12.99 6.83 5.40
N GLY A 86 13.09 6.74 4.06
CA GLY A 86 13.21 7.90 3.18
C GLY A 86 11.92 8.71 3.09
N HIS A 87 10.75 8.06 2.97
CA HIS A 87 9.46 8.74 2.92
C HIS A 87 9.20 9.53 4.19
N SER A 88 9.43 8.92 5.35
CA SER A 88 9.29 9.58 6.66
C SER A 88 10.29 10.73 6.84
N ALA A 89 11.54 10.58 6.37
CA ALA A 89 12.53 11.66 6.40
C ALA A 89 12.16 12.81 5.45
N ILE A 90 11.63 12.54 4.25
CA ILE A 90 11.12 13.55 3.32
C ILE A 90 9.98 14.35 3.99
N LEU A 91 9.04 13.66 4.63
CA LEU A 91 7.91 14.32 5.27
C LEU A 91 8.35 15.19 6.47
N ALA A 92 9.29 14.70 7.30
CA ALA A 92 9.90 15.50 8.37
C ALA A 92 10.67 16.69 7.79
N GLY A 93 11.36 16.51 6.66
CA GLY A 93 12.04 17.55 5.91
C GLY A 93 11.10 18.61 5.34
N LEU A 94 9.91 18.22 4.90
CA LEU A 94 8.84 19.15 4.53
C LEU A 94 8.45 20.00 5.74
N GLY A 95 8.25 19.41 6.92
CA GLY A 95 7.98 20.17 8.15
C GLY A 95 9.05 21.24 8.42
N LEU A 96 10.32 20.88 8.28
CA LEU A 96 11.43 21.82 8.40
C LEU A 96 11.44 22.89 7.28
N ALA A 97 10.95 22.54 6.09
CA ALA A 97 10.79 23.46 4.97
C ALA A 97 9.72 24.52 5.21
N LEU A 98 8.69 24.19 5.94
CA LEU A 98 7.57 25.06 6.24
C LEU A 98 7.79 25.95 7.47
N GLU A 99 8.82 25.68 8.27
CA GLU A 99 9.11 26.40 9.51
C GLU A 99 9.24 27.91 9.27
N GLY A 100 8.50 28.69 10.08
CA GLY A 100 8.48 30.15 10.02
C GLY A 100 7.83 30.75 8.78
N LYS A 101 7.13 29.94 7.96
CA LYS A 101 6.46 30.41 6.72
C LYS A 101 4.98 30.59 6.93
N THR A 102 4.40 31.61 6.25
CA THR A 102 2.96 31.80 6.13
C THR A 102 2.51 31.29 4.77
N LEU A 103 1.55 30.37 4.77
CA LEU A 103 1.06 29.66 3.57
C LEU A 103 -0.38 30.04 3.21
N GLY A 104 -1.13 30.67 4.14
CA GLY A 104 -2.56 30.94 4.00
C GLY A 104 -3.43 29.68 4.12
N LYS A 105 -2.87 28.60 4.63
CA LYS A 105 -3.56 27.30 4.80
C LYS A 105 -2.92 26.49 5.91
N ASN A 106 -3.66 25.51 6.43
CA ASN A 106 -3.09 24.51 7.31
C ASN A 106 -2.39 23.42 6.50
N VAL A 107 -1.30 22.85 7.07
CA VAL A 107 -0.62 21.69 6.50
C VAL A 107 -0.48 20.61 7.56
N CYS A 108 -1.02 19.43 7.27
CA CYS A 108 -0.99 18.26 8.14
C CYS A 108 -0.02 17.23 7.60
N LEU A 109 1.02 16.90 8.36
CA LEU A 109 2.01 15.86 8.04
C LEU A 109 1.61 14.59 8.77
N VAL A 110 1.19 13.56 8.05
CA VAL A 110 0.64 12.30 8.59
C VAL A 110 1.69 11.21 8.51
N PHE A 111 2.13 10.70 9.66
CA PHE A 111 3.09 9.59 9.77
C PHE A 111 2.31 8.31 10.07
N GLN A 112 2.20 7.45 9.08
CA GLN A 112 1.34 6.28 9.06
C GLN A 112 2.13 4.99 9.31
N PRO A 113 1.68 4.09 10.20
CA PRO A 113 2.22 2.75 10.38
C PRO A 113 1.57 1.75 9.43
N GLY A 114 2.12 0.55 9.33
CA GLY A 114 1.44 -0.64 8.81
C GLY A 114 1.01 -0.56 7.36
N GLU A 115 1.82 0.07 6.49
CA GLU A 115 1.55 0.11 5.06
C GLU A 115 1.71 -1.29 4.45
N GLU A 116 2.78 -2.02 4.75
CA GLU A 116 3.13 -3.31 4.16
C GLU A 116 2.10 -4.43 4.43
N THR A 117 1.23 -4.22 5.42
CA THR A 117 0.11 -5.14 5.74
C THR A 117 -1.25 -4.61 5.29
N GLY A 118 -1.32 -3.41 4.68
CA GLY A 118 -2.56 -2.77 4.25
C GLY A 118 -3.49 -2.34 5.40
N THR A 119 -2.99 -2.34 6.65
CA THR A 119 -3.82 -2.06 7.84
C THR A 119 -3.82 -0.60 8.25
N GLY A 120 -2.70 0.10 7.99
CA GLY A 120 -2.46 1.45 8.48
C GLY A 120 -3.35 2.49 7.84
N GLY A 121 -3.40 2.57 6.50
CA GLY A 121 -4.13 3.59 5.77
C GLY A 121 -5.61 3.64 6.11
N LYS A 122 -6.28 2.49 6.23
CA LYS A 122 -7.69 2.40 6.60
C LYS A 122 -7.98 2.90 8.01
N ARG A 123 -7.10 2.55 8.95
CA ARG A 123 -7.23 2.97 10.35
C ARG A 123 -6.97 4.45 10.49
N VAL A 124 -5.82 4.90 9.97
CA VAL A 124 -5.38 6.30 10.10
C VAL A 124 -6.32 7.26 9.39
N SER A 125 -6.78 6.94 8.15
CA SER A 125 -7.74 7.79 7.45
C SER A 125 -9.03 7.97 8.24
N ARG A 126 -9.58 6.88 8.80
CA ARG A 126 -10.80 6.92 9.61
C ARG A 126 -10.64 7.76 10.87
N GLU A 127 -9.51 7.61 11.59
CA GLU A 127 -9.26 8.38 12.83
C GLU A 127 -8.97 9.85 12.53
N LEU A 128 -8.11 10.12 11.53
CA LEU A 128 -7.76 11.47 11.12
C LEU A 128 -8.99 12.28 10.68
N PHE A 129 -9.87 11.71 9.85
CA PHE A 129 -11.00 12.42 9.28
C PHE A 129 -12.13 12.73 10.28
N GLN A 130 -12.11 12.09 11.45
CA GLN A 130 -12.96 12.45 12.57
C GLN A 130 -12.50 13.75 13.26
N GLU A 131 -11.21 14.03 13.25
CA GLU A 131 -10.61 15.19 13.92
C GLU A 131 -10.27 16.33 12.94
N LEU A 132 -9.68 15.97 11.82
CA LEU A 132 -9.18 16.87 10.80
C LEU A 132 -9.45 16.25 9.42
N ARG A 133 -10.47 16.76 8.73
CA ARG A 133 -10.75 16.33 7.36
C ARG A 133 -10.04 17.26 6.38
N PRO A 134 -8.95 16.84 5.75
CA PRO A 134 -8.23 17.68 4.80
C PRO A 134 -9.05 17.89 3.52
N ASP A 135 -8.81 19.04 2.87
CA ASP A 135 -9.41 19.36 1.58
C ASP A 135 -8.67 18.70 0.41
N PHE A 136 -7.39 18.34 0.64
CA PHE A 136 -6.56 17.65 -0.33
C PHE A 136 -5.51 16.77 0.38
N MET A 137 -5.30 15.56 -0.16
CA MET A 137 -4.35 14.59 0.38
C MET A 137 -3.24 14.30 -0.63
N LEU A 138 -1.99 14.36 -0.20
CA LEU A 138 -0.81 14.00 -0.98
C LEU A 138 -0.10 12.80 -0.37
N GLY A 139 0.38 11.89 -1.22
CA GLY A 139 1.30 10.82 -0.89
C GLY A 139 2.26 10.57 -2.03
N CYS A 140 3.40 9.96 -1.75
CA CYS A 140 4.38 9.64 -2.78
C CYS A 140 5.17 8.37 -2.42
N HIS A 141 5.70 7.71 -3.45
CA HIS A 141 6.59 6.57 -3.32
C HIS A 141 7.83 6.73 -4.21
N ASN A 142 8.97 6.31 -3.74
CA ASN A 142 10.20 6.22 -4.52
C ASN A 142 10.11 5.08 -5.55
N ILE A 143 10.45 5.36 -6.78
CA ILE A 143 10.33 4.42 -7.90
C ILE A 143 11.72 4.17 -8.53
N PRO A 144 12.38 3.03 -8.21
CA PRO A 144 13.59 2.61 -8.91
C PRO A 144 13.38 2.42 -10.42
N GLY A 145 14.45 2.57 -11.21
CA GLY A 145 14.38 2.45 -12.68
C GLY A 145 13.79 3.68 -13.38
N LYS A 146 13.72 4.82 -12.66
CA LYS A 146 13.28 6.11 -13.19
C LYS A 146 14.30 7.20 -12.85
N PRO A 147 14.48 8.22 -13.71
CA PRO A 147 15.44 9.28 -13.46
C PRO A 147 15.23 9.94 -12.09
N LEU A 148 16.32 10.16 -11.35
CA LEU A 148 16.31 10.70 -10.00
C LEU A 148 15.55 12.04 -9.93
N GLY A 149 14.63 12.17 -8.98
CA GLY A 149 13.85 13.38 -8.74
C GLY A 149 12.73 13.66 -9.76
N THR A 150 12.55 12.81 -10.77
CA THR A 150 11.42 12.94 -11.69
C THR A 150 10.12 12.59 -11.02
N VAL A 151 9.10 13.45 -11.12
CA VAL A 151 7.75 13.20 -10.60
C VAL A 151 6.97 12.37 -11.60
N LEU A 152 6.51 11.19 -11.17
CA LEU A 152 5.75 10.27 -11.99
C LEU A 152 4.26 10.47 -11.70
N LEU A 153 3.52 10.80 -12.75
CA LEU A 153 2.09 11.10 -12.69
C LEU A 153 1.29 10.00 -13.39
N ARG A 154 0.13 9.69 -12.82
CA ARG A 154 -0.86 8.89 -13.51
C ARG A 154 -2.26 9.28 -13.06
N LYS A 155 -3.15 9.51 -14.01
CA LYS A 155 -4.60 9.67 -13.76
C LYS A 155 -5.27 8.29 -13.67
N ASN A 156 -6.36 8.21 -12.95
CA ASN A 156 -7.05 6.96 -12.60
C ASN A 156 -6.16 6.08 -11.71
N THR A 157 -6.20 4.78 -11.89
CA THR A 157 -5.44 3.84 -11.06
C THR A 157 -3.94 4.10 -11.14
N PHE A 158 -3.30 4.39 -10.00
CA PHE A 158 -1.86 4.51 -9.86
C PHE A 158 -1.24 3.17 -9.42
N ALA A 159 -1.84 2.51 -8.42
CA ALA A 159 -1.41 1.21 -7.90
C ALA A 159 -2.62 0.26 -7.76
N CYS A 160 -2.37 -1.05 -7.87
CA CYS A 160 -3.40 -2.07 -7.86
C CYS A 160 -4.10 -2.23 -6.52
N ALA A 161 -5.38 -2.65 -6.56
CA ALA A 161 -5.98 -3.37 -5.43
C ALA A 161 -5.32 -4.75 -5.26
N SER A 162 -5.22 -5.23 -4.02
CA SER A 162 -4.71 -6.57 -3.70
C SER A 162 -5.44 -7.18 -2.51
N LEU A 163 -5.53 -8.50 -2.51
CA LEU A 163 -6.17 -9.28 -1.47
C LEU A 163 -5.55 -10.66 -1.37
N GLY A 164 -5.09 -11.05 -0.20
CA GLY A 164 -4.80 -12.45 0.15
C GLY A 164 -6.10 -13.17 0.55
N LEU A 165 -6.53 -14.16 -0.23
CA LEU A 165 -7.71 -14.98 0.04
C LEU A 165 -7.27 -16.38 0.45
N SER A 166 -7.63 -16.80 1.65
CA SER A 166 -7.49 -18.18 2.11
C SER A 166 -8.85 -18.86 2.17
N LEU A 167 -8.94 -20.05 1.58
CA LEU A 167 -10.13 -20.89 1.56
C LEU A 167 -9.78 -22.25 2.19
N THR A 168 -10.51 -22.65 3.21
CA THR A 168 -10.42 -23.97 3.83
C THR A 168 -11.70 -24.74 3.57
N VAL A 169 -11.57 -25.95 3.01
CA VAL A 169 -12.70 -26.87 2.75
C VAL A 169 -12.52 -28.11 3.59
N THR A 170 -13.58 -28.50 4.31
CA THR A 170 -13.62 -29.67 5.20
C THR A 170 -14.72 -30.64 4.74
N GLY A 171 -14.32 -31.82 4.37
CA GLY A 171 -15.16 -32.97 4.10
C GLY A 171 -14.87 -34.10 5.09
N ARG A 172 -14.84 -35.34 4.61
CA ARG A 172 -14.69 -36.55 5.41
C ARG A 172 -13.62 -37.47 4.82
N GLN A 173 -12.72 -37.96 5.67
CA GLN A 173 -11.74 -38.99 5.32
C GLN A 173 -12.42 -40.31 5.06
N SER A 174 -11.79 -41.15 4.23
CA SER A 174 -12.16 -42.53 4.02
C SER A 174 -10.91 -43.40 3.82
N HIS A 175 -11.07 -44.71 3.85
CA HIS A 175 -10.05 -45.63 3.41
C HIS A 175 -9.86 -45.47 1.89
N THR A 176 -8.62 -45.47 1.39
CA THR A 176 -8.35 -45.25 -0.05
C THR A 176 -8.92 -46.29 -0.97
N ALA A 177 -9.24 -47.51 -0.44
CA ALA A 177 -9.96 -48.56 -1.18
C ALA A 177 -11.48 -48.29 -1.30
N TYR A 178 -12.02 -47.35 -0.55
CA TYR A 178 -13.44 -46.98 -0.51
C TYR A 178 -13.61 -45.45 -0.59
N PRO A 179 -13.15 -44.83 -1.68
CA PRO A 179 -13.13 -43.35 -1.78
C PRO A 179 -14.53 -42.77 -1.79
N GLU A 180 -15.57 -43.52 -2.19
CA GLU A 180 -16.96 -43.13 -2.19
C GLU A 180 -17.56 -42.94 -0.79
N GLN A 181 -16.88 -43.39 0.25
CA GLN A 181 -17.31 -43.21 1.66
C GLN A 181 -16.77 -41.89 2.28
N GLY A 182 -15.94 -41.16 1.53
CA GLY A 182 -15.36 -39.90 1.93
C GLY A 182 -15.85 -38.72 1.09
N GLU A 183 -15.58 -37.53 1.55
CA GLU A 183 -15.70 -36.29 0.77
C GLU A 183 -14.31 -35.62 0.70
N ASN A 184 -13.61 -35.83 -0.43
CA ASN A 184 -12.25 -35.34 -0.58
C ASN A 184 -12.28 -33.91 -1.19
N PRO A 185 -11.80 -32.87 -0.47
CA PRO A 185 -11.83 -31.49 -0.92
C PRO A 185 -10.93 -31.20 -2.15
N VAL A 186 -10.03 -32.11 -2.51
CA VAL A 186 -9.08 -31.90 -3.63
C VAL A 186 -9.80 -31.59 -4.93
N PHE A 187 -10.93 -32.22 -5.20
CA PHE A 187 -11.65 -32.06 -6.45
C PHE A 187 -12.24 -30.64 -6.56
N LEU A 188 -12.90 -30.16 -5.51
CA LEU A 188 -13.46 -28.80 -5.47
C LEU A 188 -12.36 -27.74 -5.54
N LEU A 189 -11.28 -27.89 -4.77
CA LEU A 189 -10.20 -26.92 -4.80
C LEU A 189 -9.50 -26.89 -6.17
N SER A 190 -9.35 -28.04 -6.80
CA SER A 190 -8.82 -28.12 -8.18
C SER A 190 -9.78 -27.51 -9.20
N GLU A 191 -11.09 -27.72 -9.07
CA GLU A 191 -12.12 -27.11 -9.92
C GLU A 191 -12.03 -25.56 -9.84
N ILE A 192 -11.90 -25.01 -8.64
CA ILE A 192 -11.72 -23.56 -8.44
C ILE A 192 -10.44 -23.07 -9.14
N VAL A 193 -9.31 -23.71 -8.91
CA VAL A 193 -8.02 -23.30 -9.52
C VAL A 193 -8.10 -23.34 -11.05
N LEU A 194 -8.67 -24.39 -11.62
CA LEU A 194 -8.81 -24.54 -13.07
C LEU A 194 -9.80 -23.56 -13.68
N ALA A 195 -10.76 -23.05 -12.91
CA ALA A 195 -11.73 -22.04 -13.36
C ALA A 195 -11.14 -20.62 -13.41
N LEU A 196 -10.07 -20.31 -12.65
CA LEU A 196 -9.52 -18.95 -12.53
C LEU A 196 -9.26 -18.25 -13.86
N PRO A 197 -8.61 -18.86 -14.88
CA PRO A 197 -8.37 -18.19 -16.15
C PRO A 197 -9.65 -17.78 -16.88
N ASN A 198 -10.67 -18.63 -16.85
CA ASN A 198 -11.97 -18.36 -17.49
C ASN A 198 -12.75 -17.28 -16.74
N LEU A 199 -12.73 -17.28 -15.40
CA LEU A 199 -13.35 -16.24 -14.58
C LEU A 199 -12.71 -14.88 -14.86
N ILE A 200 -11.38 -14.81 -14.87
CA ILE A 200 -10.63 -13.61 -15.18
C ILE A 200 -10.99 -13.09 -16.57
N HIS A 201 -10.95 -13.95 -17.58
CA HIS A 201 -11.30 -13.57 -18.94
C HIS A 201 -12.75 -13.04 -19.05
N HIS A 202 -13.68 -13.69 -18.36
CA HIS A 202 -15.09 -13.29 -18.35
C HIS A 202 -15.30 -11.91 -17.69
N ILE A 203 -14.63 -11.66 -16.54
CA ILE A 203 -14.75 -10.40 -15.81
C ILE A 203 -14.11 -9.24 -16.58
N THR A 204 -12.95 -9.47 -17.17
CA THR A 204 -12.22 -8.43 -17.92
C THR A 204 -12.71 -8.28 -19.36
N HIS A 205 -13.56 -9.20 -19.86
CA HIS A 205 -13.94 -9.30 -21.27
C HIS A 205 -12.76 -9.43 -22.22
N GLY A 206 -11.61 -9.94 -21.71
CA GLY A 206 -10.36 -10.03 -22.46
C GLY A 206 -9.68 -8.69 -22.74
N ASP A 207 -10.10 -7.61 -22.07
CA ASP A 207 -9.50 -6.28 -22.20
C ASP A 207 -8.10 -6.27 -21.54
N PRO A 208 -7.01 -6.07 -22.30
CA PRO A 208 -5.65 -6.06 -21.75
C PRO A 208 -5.37 -4.87 -20.83
N GLU A 209 -6.18 -3.80 -20.89
CA GLU A 209 -6.05 -2.65 -20.00
C GLU A 209 -6.76 -2.85 -18.65
N ARG A 210 -7.43 -3.99 -18.48
CA ARG A 210 -8.07 -4.41 -17.23
C ARG A 210 -7.28 -5.55 -16.60
N LEU A 211 -6.12 -5.24 -15.99
CA LEU A 211 -5.37 -6.26 -15.25
C LEU A 211 -6.25 -6.84 -14.14
N LEU A 212 -6.43 -8.15 -14.17
CA LEU A 212 -7.02 -8.96 -13.11
C LEU A 212 -6.21 -10.26 -13.02
N MET A 213 -5.72 -10.57 -11.83
CA MET A 213 -4.84 -11.72 -11.59
C MET A 213 -5.29 -12.50 -10.37
N ALA A 214 -5.10 -13.82 -10.43
CA ALA A 214 -5.17 -14.72 -9.28
C ALA A 214 -3.92 -15.59 -9.30
N THR A 215 -3.07 -15.42 -8.29
CA THR A 215 -1.87 -16.24 -8.12
C THR A 215 -2.13 -17.28 -7.04
N VAL A 216 -1.97 -18.55 -7.37
CA VAL A 216 -2.02 -19.63 -6.37
C VAL A 216 -0.74 -19.56 -5.54
N VAL A 217 -0.86 -19.19 -4.28
CA VAL A 217 0.26 -19.10 -3.33
C VAL A 217 0.52 -20.46 -2.69
N GLN A 218 -0.58 -21.15 -2.31
CA GLN A 218 -0.49 -22.48 -1.69
C GLN A 218 -1.75 -23.28 -2.00
N MET A 219 -1.59 -24.56 -2.23
CA MET A 219 -2.66 -25.56 -2.18
C MET A 219 -2.15 -26.75 -1.38
N LYS A 220 -2.79 -27.04 -0.24
CA LYS A 220 -2.47 -28.18 0.61
C LYS A 220 -3.72 -28.98 0.86
N VAL A 221 -3.71 -30.30 0.54
CA VAL A 221 -4.85 -31.18 0.74
C VAL A 221 -4.38 -32.46 1.43
N GLY A 222 -4.89 -32.70 2.64
CA GLY A 222 -4.55 -33.84 3.47
C GLY A 222 -3.07 -33.93 3.83
N GLU A 223 -2.68 -35.09 4.32
CA GLU A 223 -1.29 -35.45 4.64
C GLU A 223 -0.86 -36.69 3.83
N ARG A 224 0.43 -36.85 3.66
CA ARG A 224 0.99 -38.00 2.90
C ARG A 224 0.72 -39.33 3.62
N ASN A 225 -0.43 -39.94 3.33
CA ASN A 225 -0.81 -41.25 3.84
C ASN A 225 -1.53 -42.02 2.73
N PHE A 226 -0.94 -43.12 2.25
CA PHE A 226 -1.48 -43.90 1.13
C PHE A 226 -2.70 -44.76 1.51
N GLY A 227 -3.01 -44.92 2.80
CA GLY A 227 -4.15 -45.70 3.30
C GLY A 227 -5.40 -44.82 3.58
N VAL A 228 -5.28 -43.49 3.62
CA VAL A 228 -6.34 -42.58 4.02
C VAL A 228 -6.52 -41.45 2.99
N SER A 229 -7.75 -41.22 2.52
CA SER A 229 -8.08 -40.10 1.67
C SER A 229 -8.13 -38.77 2.47
N ALA A 230 -7.88 -37.65 1.79
CA ALA A 230 -7.92 -36.35 2.44
C ALA A 230 -9.35 -35.97 2.84
N GLY A 231 -9.51 -35.42 4.04
CA GLY A 231 -10.77 -34.85 4.54
C GLY A 231 -10.72 -33.33 4.73
N THR A 232 -9.55 -32.70 4.57
CA THR A 232 -9.42 -31.23 4.68
C THR A 232 -8.42 -30.74 3.65
N GLY A 233 -8.70 -29.59 3.06
CA GLY A 233 -7.81 -28.91 2.14
C GLY A 233 -7.87 -27.40 2.27
N THR A 234 -6.76 -26.73 1.97
CA THR A 234 -6.62 -25.28 1.96
C THR A 234 -6.12 -24.80 0.61
N LEU A 235 -6.63 -23.65 0.17
CA LEU A 235 -6.18 -22.93 -1.02
C LEU A 235 -5.93 -21.48 -0.61
N ALA A 236 -4.71 -20.97 -0.86
CA ALA A 236 -4.35 -19.58 -0.64
C ALA A 236 -4.06 -18.93 -2.00
N LEU A 237 -4.69 -17.80 -2.25
CA LEU A 237 -4.60 -17.01 -3.47
C LEU A 237 -4.21 -15.58 -3.15
N THR A 238 -3.38 -14.94 -3.99
CA THR A 238 -3.30 -13.49 -4.08
C THR A 238 -4.13 -13.04 -5.27
N LEU A 239 -5.16 -12.26 -5.02
CA LEU A 239 -5.93 -11.56 -6.03
C LEU A 239 -5.39 -10.15 -6.22
N ARG A 240 -5.31 -9.66 -7.46
CA ARG A 240 -4.78 -8.34 -7.77
C ARG A 240 -5.45 -7.77 -9.02
N ALA A 241 -5.84 -6.49 -8.98
CA ALA A 241 -6.48 -5.85 -10.11
C ALA A 241 -6.19 -4.35 -10.21
N TYR A 242 -6.28 -3.78 -11.42
CA TYR A 242 -6.28 -2.33 -11.60
C TYR A 242 -7.54 -1.66 -11.02
N ARG A 243 -8.64 -2.41 -10.92
CA ARG A 243 -9.92 -1.94 -10.34
C ARG A 243 -10.32 -2.85 -9.19
N GLN A 244 -10.58 -2.28 -8.05
CA GLN A 244 -11.05 -3.03 -6.88
C GLN A 244 -12.32 -3.83 -7.18
N GLU A 245 -13.26 -3.27 -7.96
CA GLU A 245 -14.52 -3.93 -8.34
C GLU A 245 -14.30 -5.25 -9.10
N ASP A 246 -13.28 -5.31 -9.97
CA ASP A 246 -12.94 -6.52 -10.72
C ASP A 246 -12.39 -7.61 -9.77
N MET A 247 -11.53 -7.22 -8.83
CA MET A 247 -11.00 -8.11 -7.79
C MET A 247 -12.11 -8.67 -6.90
N GLU A 248 -13.01 -7.81 -6.42
CA GLU A 248 -14.16 -8.22 -5.60
C GLU A 248 -15.14 -9.12 -6.35
N THR A 249 -15.28 -8.91 -7.67
CA THR A 249 -16.12 -9.76 -8.51
C THR A 249 -15.50 -11.14 -8.67
N LEU A 250 -14.17 -11.23 -8.84
CA LEU A 250 -13.46 -12.50 -8.88
C LEU A 250 -13.56 -13.23 -7.54
N GLU A 251 -13.34 -12.54 -6.44
CA GLU A 251 -13.50 -13.10 -5.10
C GLU A 251 -14.90 -13.68 -4.88
N ARG A 252 -15.95 -12.92 -5.18
CA ARG A 252 -17.33 -13.41 -5.08
C ARG A 252 -17.57 -14.67 -5.93
N ALA A 253 -17.01 -14.71 -7.14
CA ALA A 253 -17.12 -15.89 -8.00
C ALA A 253 -16.45 -17.12 -7.37
N ILE A 254 -15.24 -16.96 -6.81
CA ILE A 254 -14.52 -18.03 -6.12
C ILE A 254 -15.31 -18.53 -4.90
N LEU A 255 -15.82 -17.62 -4.06
CA LEU A 255 -16.60 -17.97 -2.86
C LEU A 255 -17.91 -18.65 -3.23
N ASN A 256 -18.59 -18.24 -4.32
CA ASN A 256 -19.79 -18.90 -4.82
C ASN A 256 -19.50 -20.32 -5.32
N MET A 257 -18.37 -20.55 -5.97
CA MET A 257 -17.94 -21.91 -6.36
C MET A 257 -17.69 -22.78 -5.11
N ALA A 258 -17.04 -22.23 -4.08
CA ALA A 258 -16.83 -22.94 -2.82
C ALA A 258 -18.15 -23.31 -2.15
N GLN A 259 -19.07 -22.37 -2.03
CA GLN A 259 -20.40 -22.57 -1.46
C GLN A 259 -21.17 -23.68 -2.21
N THR A 260 -21.35 -23.51 -3.51
CA THR A 260 -22.13 -24.44 -4.34
C THR A 260 -21.50 -25.84 -4.38
N GLY A 261 -20.14 -25.89 -4.48
CA GLY A 261 -19.41 -27.14 -4.49
C GLY A 261 -19.50 -27.89 -3.17
N CYS A 262 -19.42 -27.19 -2.04
CA CYS A 262 -19.58 -27.79 -0.72
C CYS A 262 -21.00 -28.28 -0.47
N GLU A 263 -22.01 -27.51 -0.83
CA GLU A 263 -23.43 -27.94 -0.75
C GLU A 263 -23.69 -29.22 -1.56
N ARG A 264 -23.17 -29.29 -2.78
CA ARG A 264 -23.30 -30.46 -3.66
C ARG A 264 -22.63 -31.70 -3.09
N ALA A 265 -21.47 -31.53 -2.42
CA ALA A 265 -20.63 -32.61 -1.96
C ALA A 265 -20.78 -32.94 -0.44
N GLY A 266 -21.65 -32.25 0.28
CA GLY A 266 -21.82 -32.46 1.72
C GLY A 266 -20.63 -32.01 2.57
N MET A 267 -19.83 -31.06 2.06
CA MET A 267 -18.66 -30.47 2.73
C MET A 267 -19.01 -29.13 3.38
N THR A 268 -18.09 -28.64 4.21
CA THR A 268 -18.15 -27.30 4.78
C THR A 268 -16.96 -26.45 4.32
N TRP A 269 -17.08 -25.13 4.38
CA TRP A 269 -16.00 -24.25 4.02
C TRP A 269 -15.97 -22.99 4.89
N GLN A 270 -14.79 -22.36 4.95
CA GLN A 270 -14.57 -21.06 5.54
C GLN A 270 -13.52 -20.29 4.74
N SER A 271 -13.58 -18.97 4.76
CA SER A 271 -12.60 -18.10 4.14
C SER A 271 -12.09 -17.03 5.08
N SER A 272 -10.88 -16.55 4.81
CA SER A 272 -10.31 -15.37 5.45
C SER A 272 -9.61 -14.49 4.44
N ARG A 273 -9.56 -13.18 4.73
CA ARG A 273 -8.85 -12.16 3.96
C ARG A 273 -7.64 -11.68 4.73
N GLN A 274 -6.54 -11.43 4.04
CA GLN A 274 -5.30 -10.87 4.56
C GLN A 274 -4.77 -9.84 3.56
N ASP A 275 -3.94 -8.91 4.02
CA ASP A 275 -3.22 -7.95 3.19
C ASP A 275 -4.14 -7.25 2.17
N VAL A 276 -5.19 -6.60 2.71
CA VAL A 276 -6.25 -5.98 1.89
C VAL A 276 -5.88 -4.55 1.57
N PHE A 277 -5.56 -4.32 0.29
CA PHE A 277 -5.26 -3.00 -0.26
C PHE A 277 -6.35 -2.58 -1.24
N PRO A 278 -6.83 -1.33 -1.16
CA PRO A 278 -7.70 -0.77 -2.19
C PRO A 278 -6.89 -0.46 -3.45
N ASP A 279 -7.55 -0.15 -4.55
CA ASP A 279 -6.89 0.53 -5.65
C ASP A 279 -6.58 1.98 -5.28
N THR A 280 -5.38 2.44 -5.62
CA THR A 280 -4.98 3.84 -5.42
C THR A 280 -5.35 4.63 -6.66
N VAL A 281 -6.44 5.40 -6.58
CA VAL A 281 -7.04 6.08 -7.74
C VAL A 281 -6.86 7.60 -7.66
N ASN A 282 -6.04 8.14 -8.54
CA ASN A 282 -5.88 9.57 -8.75
C ASN A 282 -7.03 10.13 -9.58
N ARG A 283 -7.87 10.98 -9.01
CA ARG A 283 -8.96 11.62 -9.76
C ARG A 283 -8.38 12.49 -10.89
N PRO A 284 -8.90 12.41 -12.13
CA PRO A 284 -8.34 13.17 -13.26
C PRO A 284 -8.19 14.66 -13.00
N VAL A 285 -9.15 15.30 -12.31
CA VAL A 285 -9.10 16.72 -11.98
C VAL A 285 -7.93 17.07 -11.04
N CYS A 286 -7.63 16.20 -10.06
CA CYS A 286 -6.49 16.38 -9.16
C CYS A 286 -5.17 16.22 -9.92
N CYS A 287 -5.11 15.24 -10.81
CA CYS A 287 -3.93 15.00 -11.65
C CYS A 287 -3.62 16.17 -12.56
N VAL A 288 -4.64 16.78 -13.21
CA VAL A 288 -4.47 17.98 -14.04
C VAL A 288 -3.95 19.14 -13.20
N ARG A 289 -4.57 19.42 -12.04
CA ARG A 289 -4.15 20.49 -11.13
C ARG A 289 -2.70 20.34 -10.69
N VAL A 290 -2.30 19.14 -10.26
CA VAL A 290 -0.92 18.86 -9.83
C VAL A 290 0.06 18.97 -11.01
N ALA A 291 -0.29 18.44 -12.19
CA ALA A 291 0.56 18.52 -13.38
C ALA A 291 0.79 19.97 -13.83
N ASP A 292 -0.24 20.82 -13.74
CA ASP A 292 -0.11 22.25 -14.07
C ASP A 292 0.85 22.96 -13.10
N ILE A 293 0.71 22.72 -11.79
CA ILE A 293 1.63 23.27 -10.78
C ILE A 293 3.08 22.84 -11.05
N LEU A 294 3.31 21.55 -11.26
CA LEU A 294 4.67 21.03 -11.53
C LEU A 294 5.29 21.65 -12.80
N ARG A 295 4.48 21.82 -13.84
CA ARG A 295 4.90 22.48 -15.10
C ARG A 295 5.24 23.96 -14.90
N GLU A 296 4.41 24.71 -14.18
CA GLU A 296 4.64 26.13 -13.87
C GLU A 296 5.93 26.35 -13.07
N HIS A 297 6.28 25.40 -12.20
CA HIS A 297 7.49 25.42 -11.41
C HIS A 297 8.69 24.69 -12.08
N HIS A 298 8.56 24.29 -13.35
CA HIS A 298 9.61 23.60 -14.13
C HIS A 298 10.17 22.33 -13.46
N LEU A 299 9.35 21.61 -12.68
CA LEU A 299 9.74 20.36 -12.06
C LEU A 299 9.67 19.20 -13.07
N PRO A 300 10.68 18.33 -13.13
CA PRO A 300 10.71 17.23 -14.10
C PRO A 300 9.57 16.26 -13.85
N THR A 301 8.77 15.99 -14.89
CA THR A 301 7.60 15.11 -14.80
C THR A 301 7.57 14.09 -15.92
N GLN A 302 7.03 12.91 -15.62
CA GLN A 302 6.73 11.86 -16.58
C GLN A 302 5.34 11.28 -16.30
N VAL A 303 4.54 11.07 -17.34
CA VAL A 303 3.26 10.36 -17.21
C VAL A 303 3.50 8.86 -17.42
N LEU A 304 3.03 8.06 -16.48
CA LEU A 304 3.11 6.59 -16.57
C LEU A 304 2.06 6.06 -17.56
N SER A 305 2.47 5.18 -18.44
CA SER A 305 1.57 4.50 -19.40
C SER A 305 0.68 3.47 -18.74
N GLU A 306 1.18 2.77 -17.70
CA GLU A 306 0.48 1.73 -16.99
C GLU A 306 0.47 1.99 -15.48
N PRO A 307 -0.53 1.48 -14.73
CA PRO A 307 -0.49 1.47 -13.27
C PRO A 307 0.67 0.63 -12.73
N MET A 308 1.08 0.93 -11.52
CA MET A 308 1.98 0.05 -10.78
C MET A 308 1.25 -1.24 -10.43
N ARG A 309 1.93 -2.39 -10.58
CA ARG A 309 1.35 -3.70 -10.26
C ARG A 309 1.38 -4.04 -8.78
N TRP A 310 2.20 -3.35 -8.00
CA TRP A 310 2.18 -3.42 -6.54
C TRP A 310 0.98 -2.64 -5.98
N SER A 311 0.72 -2.78 -4.70
CA SER A 311 -0.43 -2.18 -4.03
C SER A 311 0.03 -1.15 -3.01
N GLU A 312 -0.86 -0.27 -2.62
CA GLU A 312 -0.61 0.85 -1.74
C GLU A 312 -1.88 1.18 -0.93
N ASP A 313 -1.75 1.31 0.37
CA ASP A 313 -2.90 1.52 1.24
C ASP A 313 -3.37 2.99 1.30
N PHE A 314 -2.63 3.91 0.65
CA PHE A 314 -3.04 5.32 0.46
C PHE A 314 -4.38 5.47 -0.26
N GLY A 315 -4.78 4.47 -1.03
CA GLY A 315 -6.10 4.44 -1.67
C GLY A 315 -7.26 4.67 -0.69
N TRP A 316 -7.13 4.26 0.57
CA TRP A 316 -8.15 4.50 1.61
C TRP A 316 -8.40 6.00 1.86
N TYR A 317 -7.37 6.85 1.78
CA TYR A 317 -7.55 8.30 1.88
C TYR A 317 -8.24 8.88 0.64
N LEU A 318 -7.86 8.41 -0.56
CA LEU A 318 -8.40 8.92 -1.82
C LEU A 318 -9.87 8.53 -2.07
N GLN A 319 -10.38 7.49 -1.41
CA GLN A 319 -11.80 7.16 -1.41
C GLN A 319 -12.64 8.23 -0.71
N GLU A 320 -12.10 8.89 0.32
CA GLU A 320 -12.80 9.84 1.18
C GLU A 320 -12.62 11.29 0.75
N VAL A 321 -11.41 11.70 0.36
CA VAL A 321 -11.07 13.10 0.05
C VAL A 321 -10.37 13.21 -1.31
N PRO A 322 -10.42 14.38 -1.98
CA PRO A 322 -9.60 14.65 -3.15
C PRO A 322 -8.11 14.54 -2.82
N GLY A 323 -7.32 14.04 -3.75
CA GLY A 323 -5.89 13.92 -3.52
C GLY A 323 -5.13 13.39 -4.73
N MET A 324 -3.83 13.20 -4.53
CA MET A 324 -2.92 12.69 -5.53
C MET A 324 -1.85 11.80 -4.89
N TYR A 325 -1.64 10.63 -5.45
CA TYR A 325 -0.47 9.79 -5.18
C TYR A 325 0.53 9.91 -6.32
N LEU A 326 1.80 10.11 -5.97
CA LEU A 326 2.89 10.41 -6.90
C LEU A 326 3.96 9.35 -6.85
N GLY A 327 4.61 9.06 -7.98
CA GLY A 327 5.92 8.40 -7.95
C GLY A 327 7.04 9.43 -7.94
N LEU A 328 8.15 9.09 -7.30
CA LEU A 328 9.38 9.88 -7.32
C LEU A 328 10.51 9.00 -7.85
N GLY A 329 11.09 9.33 -8.98
CA GLY A 329 12.19 8.58 -9.57
C GLY A 329 13.37 8.49 -8.61
N ALA A 330 13.83 7.26 -8.33
CA ALA A 330 14.88 6.98 -7.36
C ALA A 330 16.26 6.72 -8.01
N GLY A 331 16.36 6.82 -9.33
CA GLY A 331 17.55 6.54 -10.12
C GLY A 331 17.30 5.39 -11.11
N GLU A 332 17.85 5.52 -12.33
CA GLU A 332 17.62 4.54 -13.40
C GLU A 332 18.27 3.19 -13.12
N ASP A 333 19.47 3.21 -12.52
CA ASP A 333 20.26 2.02 -12.18
C ASP A 333 20.06 1.55 -10.74
N HIS A 334 19.06 2.11 -10.02
CA HIS A 334 18.81 1.75 -8.63
C HIS A 334 18.18 0.36 -8.54
N CYS A 335 18.60 -0.44 -7.53
CA CYS A 335 18.03 -1.77 -7.30
C CYS A 335 16.54 -1.69 -6.96
N GLY A 336 15.79 -2.73 -7.33
CA GLY A 336 14.34 -2.79 -7.13
C GLY A 336 13.95 -2.83 -5.64
N LEU A 337 12.73 -2.39 -5.36
CA LEU A 337 12.12 -2.50 -4.03
C LEU A 337 12.07 -3.98 -3.58
N HIS A 338 12.10 -4.21 -2.27
CA HIS A 338 12.06 -5.54 -1.64
C HIS A 338 13.22 -6.48 -2.01
N THR A 339 14.27 -5.96 -2.68
CA THR A 339 15.46 -6.76 -3.03
C THR A 339 16.53 -6.63 -1.96
N TYR A 340 17.35 -7.68 -1.82
CA TYR A 340 18.50 -7.63 -0.94
C TYR A 340 19.48 -6.53 -1.37
N GLY A 341 19.90 -5.69 -0.40
CA GLY A 341 20.79 -4.57 -0.67
C GLY A 341 20.10 -3.31 -1.17
N TYR A 342 18.75 -3.27 -1.21
CA TYR A 342 18.04 -2.01 -1.41
C TYR A 342 18.34 -1.05 -0.26
N GLU A 343 18.64 0.20 -0.59
CA GLU A 343 18.74 1.32 0.33
C GLU A 343 18.15 2.56 -0.32
N PHE A 344 17.39 3.35 0.44
CA PHE A 344 16.80 4.59 -0.11
C PHE A 344 17.91 5.57 -0.53
N PRO A 345 17.89 6.13 -1.76
CA PRO A 345 18.91 7.04 -2.23
C PRO A 345 18.79 8.41 -1.56
N ASP A 346 19.73 8.77 -0.68
CA ASP A 346 19.74 10.07 0.02
C ASP A 346 19.69 11.28 -0.92
N ALA A 347 20.21 11.12 -2.14
CA ALA A 347 20.14 12.16 -3.18
C ALA A 347 18.70 12.50 -3.62
N LEU A 348 17.69 11.66 -3.31
CA LEU A 348 16.28 11.93 -3.58
C LEU A 348 15.64 12.84 -2.53
N LEU A 349 16.21 12.97 -1.32
CA LEU A 349 15.61 13.72 -0.21
C LEU A 349 15.32 15.19 -0.61
N GLU A 350 16.31 15.90 -1.13
CA GLU A 350 16.16 17.31 -1.51
C GLU A 350 15.15 17.52 -2.65
N PRO A 351 15.24 16.81 -3.80
CA PRO A 351 14.25 16.91 -4.86
C PRO A 351 12.83 16.62 -4.40
N ALA A 352 12.63 15.57 -3.60
CA ALA A 352 11.32 15.17 -3.10
C ALA A 352 10.70 16.23 -2.16
N ILE A 353 11.48 16.78 -1.23
CA ILE A 353 11.02 17.85 -0.34
C ILE A 353 10.63 19.08 -1.15
N ASN A 354 11.43 19.46 -2.16
CA ASN A 354 11.12 20.60 -3.04
C ASN A 354 9.81 20.38 -3.81
N VAL A 355 9.56 19.18 -4.32
CA VAL A 355 8.29 18.82 -4.99
C VAL A 355 7.12 18.99 -4.04
N LEU A 356 7.19 18.39 -2.84
CA LEU A 356 6.08 18.46 -1.86
C LEU A 356 5.87 19.87 -1.34
N GLU A 357 6.93 20.65 -1.06
CA GLU A 357 6.82 22.06 -0.65
C GLU A 357 6.15 22.89 -1.74
N THR A 358 6.55 22.70 -3.00
CA THR A 358 5.94 23.39 -4.15
C THR A 358 4.44 23.08 -4.26
N LEU A 359 4.08 21.80 -4.18
CA LEU A 359 2.68 21.39 -4.26
C LEU A 359 1.85 21.93 -3.09
N VAL A 360 2.35 21.81 -1.86
CA VAL A 360 1.63 22.31 -0.67
C VAL A 360 1.41 23.82 -0.74
N ARG A 361 2.36 24.59 -1.30
CA ARG A 361 2.22 26.06 -1.46
C ARG A 361 1.21 26.45 -2.53
N ALA A 362 1.18 25.71 -3.64
CA ALA A 362 0.36 26.08 -4.81
C ALA A 362 -1.07 25.50 -4.77
N LEU A 363 -1.29 24.39 -4.05
CA LEU A 363 -2.62 23.81 -3.83
C LEU A 363 -3.48 24.67 -2.91
#